data_e04ea0fcd99903321443d81b729e7461
#
_entry.id   e04ea0fcd99903321443d81b729e7461
#
_cell.length_a   1.000
_cell.length_b   1.000
_cell.length_c   1.000
_cell.angle_alpha   90.00
_cell.angle_beta   90.00
_cell.angle_gamma   90.00
#
_symmetry.space_group_name_H-M   'P 1'
#
loop_
_entity.id
_entity.type
_entity.pdbx_description
1 polymer ?
#
loop_
_entity_poly.entity_id
_entity_poly.type
_entity_poly.pdbx_seq_one_letter_code
_entity_poly.pdbx_strand_id
1 'polypeptide(L)'
;MYDVTVIGCGVVGALTARELTRLRLKVCVLEKENDVAMGASKANSGIVHAGFDAHPGSLKAKFNVEGNRLMKGVCQTLGVKFRPNGSLVIAFNDADMKTVEELYERGAQNGVPNLQILDKKQVHEIEPALSDAVVGALFAPTGGIVCPYGLTIAAAGNAMDNGAELLTNFEVTSIAKGDEHYTLSAADGRTVETRFVVNSAGLFSDAVAAMVGDTSFHVHPRSGEYMILDKASGGLCDRTIFRTPTAMGKGILVSPTADGNLLLGPTSTDVTDKTDKATSPIYPKRLNATPP
;
A
#
# COMPACT_ATOMS: atom_id res chain seq x y z
N MET A 1 -6.76 26.25 17.73
CA MET A 1 -7.76 25.53 16.91
C MET A 1 -7.22 25.39 15.49
N TYR A 2 -7.31 24.19 14.89
CA TYR A 2 -6.93 23.89 13.51
C TYR A 2 -8.14 23.92 12.59
N ASP A 3 -7.92 24.07 11.29
CA ASP A 3 -8.97 23.89 10.30
C ASP A 3 -9.20 22.40 10.03
N VAL A 4 -8.12 21.61 9.89
CA VAL A 4 -8.19 20.17 9.67
C VAL A 4 -7.17 19.45 10.54
N THR A 5 -7.62 18.40 11.21
CA THR A 5 -6.74 17.45 11.92
C THR A 5 -6.82 16.07 11.27
N VAL A 6 -5.66 15.52 10.90
CA VAL A 6 -5.49 14.18 10.32
C VAL A 6 -5.06 13.22 11.42
N ILE A 7 -5.79 12.14 11.64
CA ILE A 7 -5.46 11.10 12.61
C ILE A 7 -4.68 9.97 11.91
N GLY A 8 -3.42 9.78 12.30
CA GLY A 8 -2.50 8.81 11.74
C GLY A 8 -1.57 9.40 10.68
N CYS A 9 -0.24 9.21 10.85
CA CYS A 9 0.80 9.63 9.92
C CYS A 9 1.41 8.44 9.16
N GLY A 10 0.58 7.50 8.74
CA GLY A 10 0.90 6.54 7.67
C GLY A 10 0.86 7.24 6.30
N VAL A 11 1.14 6.49 5.22
CA VAL A 11 1.22 7.03 3.85
C VAL A 11 -0.04 7.80 3.43
N VAL A 12 -1.23 7.35 3.85
CA VAL A 12 -2.50 8.03 3.52
C VAL A 12 -2.58 9.38 4.24
N GLY A 13 -2.34 9.40 5.56
CA GLY A 13 -2.39 10.63 6.34
C GLY A 13 -1.32 11.64 5.93
N ALA A 14 -0.09 11.18 5.72
CA ALA A 14 1.02 12.03 5.28
C ALA A 14 0.77 12.69 3.93
N LEU A 15 0.28 11.94 2.92
CA LEU A 15 -0.08 12.48 1.62
C LEU A 15 -1.31 13.40 1.70
N THR A 16 -2.30 13.07 2.53
CA THR A 16 -3.46 13.93 2.76
C THR A 16 -3.05 15.26 3.39
N ALA A 17 -2.21 15.23 4.44
CA ALA A 17 -1.72 16.45 5.06
C ALA A 17 -0.93 17.31 4.06
N ARG A 18 -0.06 16.67 3.25
CA ARG A 18 0.68 17.35 2.18
C ARG A 18 -0.25 18.08 1.20
N GLU A 19 -1.31 17.44 0.75
CA GLU A 19 -2.25 18.10 -0.18
C GLU A 19 -3.06 19.20 0.50
N LEU A 20 -3.42 19.04 1.77
CA LEU A 20 -4.12 20.06 2.55
C LEU A 20 -3.27 21.31 2.77
N THR A 21 -1.95 21.17 2.97
CA THR A 21 -1.04 22.32 3.15
C THR A 21 -0.83 23.15 1.87
N ARG A 22 -1.25 22.66 0.71
CA ARG A 22 -1.32 23.47 -0.54
C ARG A 22 -2.43 24.53 -0.48
N LEU A 23 -3.34 24.37 0.45
CA LEU A 23 -4.42 25.30 0.73
C LEU A 23 -4.02 26.18 1.93
N ARG A 24 -4.69 27.33 2.11
CA ARG A 24 -4.45 28.22 3.26
C ARG A 24 -5.18 27.71 4.52
N LEU A 25 -4.83 26.50 4.97
CA LEU A 25 -5.43 25.82 6.11
C LEU A 25 -4.38 25.60 7.20
N LYS A 26 -4.81 25.71 8.47
CA LYS A 26 -4.03 25.24 9.61
C LYS A 26 -4.26 23.74 9.76
N VAL A 27 -3.24 22.96 9.41
CA VAL A 27 -3.30 21.48 9.42
C VAL A 27 -2.52 20.93 10.60
N CYS A 28 -3.12 19.98 11.32
CA CYS A 28 -2.46 19.19 12.35
C CYS A 28 -2.50 17.71 11.97
N VAL A 29 -1.43 16.98 12.25
CA VAL A 29 -1.36 15.53 12.11
C VAL A 29 -1.09 14.91 13.49
N LEU A 30 -1.91 13.98 13.91
CA LEU A 30 -1.76 13.27 15.19
C LEU A 30 -1.28 11.84 14.90
N GLU A 31 -0.14 11.48 15.45
CA GLU A 31 0.42 10.12 15.33
C GLU A 31 0.60 9.51 16.74
N LYS A 32 0.07 8.30 16.93
CA LYS A 32 0.14 7.63 18.24
C LYS A 32 1.55 7.14 18.59
N GLU A 33 2.31 6.76 17.58
CA GLU A 33 3.68 6.29 17.76
C GLU A 33 4.67 7.48 17.91
N ASN A 34 5.91 7.18 18.22
CA ASN A 34 6.96 8.20 18.38
C ASN A 34 7.52 8.73 17.04
N ASP A 35 7.13 8.15 15.92
CA ASP A 35 7.58 8.51 14.57
C ASP A 35 6.49 8.21 13.54
N VAL A 36 6.63 8.75 12.33
CA VAL A 36 5.74 8.51 11.20
C VAL A 36 5.94 7.12 10.60
N ALA A 37 5.00 6.65 9.80
CA ALA A 37 5.06 5.37 9.08
C ALA A 37 5.11 4.10 9.97
N MET A 38 4.94 4.18 11.26
CA MET A 38 5.16 3.05 12.19
C MET A 38 4.15 1.90 12.09
N GLY A 39 3.08 2.06 11.32
CA GLY A 39 2.09 1.03 10.97
C GLY A 39 2.44 0.25 9.70
N ALA A 40 1.40 -0.12 8.93
CA ALA A 40 1.55 -0.86 7.68
C ALA A 40 2.38 -0.13 6.61
N SER A 41 2.55 1.19 6.71
CA SER A 41 3.31 1.99 5.73
C SER A 41 4.80 1.67 5.71
N LYS A 42 5.40 1.18 6.79
CA LYS A 42 6.81 0.77 6.82
C LYS A 42 7.03 -0.69 6.41
N ALA A 43 5.99 -1.52 6.42
CA ALA A 43 6.08 -2.97 6.26
C ALA A 43 5.09 -3.46 5.21
N ASN A 44 5.43 -3.22 3.94
CA ASN A 44 4.66 -3.66 2.78
C ASN A 44 5.61 -3.87 1.57
N SER A 45 5.08 -4.35 0.46
CA SER A 45 5.86 -4.66 -0.75
C SER A 45 6.35 -3.43 -1.53
N GLY A 46 5.87 -2.23 -1.23
CA GLY A 46 6.21 -1.03 -1.99
C GLY A 46 5.72 -1.01 -3.44
N ILE A 47 4.80 -1.89 -3.80
CA ILE A 47 4.28 -2.01 -5.15
C ILE A 47 3.28 -0.90 -5.44
N VAL A 48 3.50 -0.18 -6.54
CA VAL A 48 2.55 0.73 -7.16
C VAL A 48 1.79 -0.05 -8.21
N HIS A 49 0.63 -0.58 -7.83
CA HIS A 49 -0.19 -1.41 -8.70
C HIS A 49 -0.75 -0.63 -9.90
N ALA A 50 -0.82 -1.28 -11.07
CA ALA A 50 -1.37 -0.68 -12.28
C ALA A 50 -2.89 -0.45 -12.22
N GLY A 51 -3.65 -1.33 -11.53
CA GLY A 51 -5.10 -1.19 -11.35
C GLY A 51 -5.96 -2.28 -12.00
N PHE A 52 -5.37 -3.33 -12.55
CA PHE A 52 -6.09 -4.40 -13.26
C PHE A 52 -6.89 -5.35 -12.35
N ASP A 53 -6.54 -5.44 -11.06
CA ASP A 53 -7.11 -6.44 -10.14
C ASP A 53 -8.43 -6.01 -9.47
N ALA A 54 -8.65 -4.70 -9.31
CA ALA A 54 -9.83 -4.19 -8.62
C ALA A 54 -11.10 -4.30 -9.46
N HIS A 55 -12.23 -4.60 -8.82
CA HIS A 55 -13.53 -4.69 -9.51
C HIS A 55 -13.91 -3.36 -10.15
N PRO A 56 -14.30 -3.36 -11.44
CA PRO A 56 -14.73 -2.15 -12.14
C PRO A 56 -15.87 -1.42 -11.42
N GLY A 57 -15.85 -0.09 -11.49
CA GLY A 57 -16.85 0.75 -10.82
C GLY A 57 -16.61 0.98 -9.31
N SER A 58 -15.68 0.25 -8.69
CA SER A 58 -15.33 0.47 -7.27
C SER A 58 -14.40 1.68 -7.09
N LEU A 59 -14.47 2.31 -5.90
CA LEU A 59 -13.52 3.35 -5.53
C LEU A 59 -12.08 2.83 -5.53
N LYS A 60 -11.88 1.55 -5.19
CA LYS A 60 -10.58 0.89 -5.25
C LYS A 60 -10.02 0.89 -6.67
N ALA A 61 -10.82 0.56 -7.69
CA ALA A 61 -10.39 0.60 -9.09
C ALA A 61 -10.04 2.03 -9.52
N LYS A 62 -10.93 2.97 -9.27
CA LYS A 62 -10.74 4.38 -9.60
C LYS A 62 -9.44 4.94 -9.01
N PHE A 63 -9.28 4.82 -7.69
CA PHE A 63 -8.12 5.41 -7.02
C PHE A 63 -6.83 4.62 -7.24
N ASN A 64 -6.89 3.34 -7.59
CA ASN A 64 -5.69 2.59 -7.95
C ASN A 64 -5.09 3.14 -9.26
N VAL A 65 -5.90 3.27 -10.32
CA VAL A 65 -5.46 3.79 -11.63
C VAL A 65 -5.00 5.25 -11.51
N GLU A 66 -5.78 6.08 -10.82
CA GLU A 66 -5.43 7.50 -10.63
C GLU A 66 -4.17 7.66 -9.77
N GLY A 67 -4.03 6.92 -8.68
CA GLY A 67 -2.83 6.93 -7.84
C GLY A 67 -1.58 6.47 -8.60
N ASN A 68 -1.71 5.42 -9.44
CA ASN A 68 -0.62 4.97 -10.31
C ASN A 68 -0.17 6.10 -11.25
N ARG A 69 -1.10 6.76 -11.91
CA ARG A 69 -0.84 7.88 -12.83
C ARG A 69 -0.09 9.04 -12.13
N LEU A 70 -0.44 9.35 -10.89
CA LEU A 70 0.14 10.45 -10.12
C LEU A 70 1.49 10.09 -9.49
N MET A 71 1.76 8.82 -9.19
CA MET A 71 2.86 8.39 -8.34
C MET A 71 4.23 8.86 -8.82
N LYS A 72 4.50 8.79 -10.12
CA LYS A 72 5.78 9.26 -10.69
C LYS A 72 6.04 10.73 -10.36
N GLY A 73 5.04 11.60 -10.58
CA GLY A 73 5.16 13.04 -10.30
C GLY A 73 5.30 13.34 -8.81
N VAL A 74 4.54 12.64 -7.96
CA VAL A 74 4.64 12.75 -6.50
C VAL A 74 6.04 12.37 -6.03
N CYS A 75 6.58 11.22 -6.47
CA CYS A 75 7.91 10.78 -6.09
C CYS A 75 9.01 11.74 -6.58
N GLN A 76 8.90 12.27 -7.79
CA GLN A 76 9.83 13.29 -8.31
C GLN A 76 9.83 14.55 -7.45
N THR A 77 8.65 15.06 -7.10
CA THR A 77 8.51 16.27 -6.27
C THR A 77 9.08 16.05 -4.87
N LEU A 78 8.92 14.85 -4.31
CA LEU A 78 9.38 14.51 -2.96
C LEU A 78 10.83 13.99 -2.90
N GLY A 79 11.52 13.86 -4.04
CA GLY A 79 12.87 13.27 -4.09
C GLY A 79 12.90 11.78 -3.72
N VAL A 80 11.78 11.08 -3.87
CA VAL A 80 11.67 9.65 -3.53
C VAL A 80 11.93 8.80 -4.76
N LYS A 81 12.74 7.75 -4.58
CA LYS A 81 13.06 6.82 -5.65
C LYS A 81 11.82 6.02 -6.07
N PHE A 82 11.44 6.17 -7.32
CA PHE A 82 10.39 5.39 -7.97
C PHE A 82 10.95 4.66 -9.20
N ARG A 83 10.69 3.37 -9.31
CA ARG A 83 11.11 2.55 -10.45
C ARG A 83 9.88 2.02 -11.18
N PRO A 84 9.59 2.48 -12.40
CA PRO A 84 8.51 1.95 -13.24
C PRO A 84 8.96 0.64 -13.89
N ASN A 85 9.02 -0.43 -13.10
CA ASN A 85 9.56 -1.70 -13.55
C ASN A 85 8.51 -2.62 -14.20
N GLY A 86 7.24 -2.24 -14.19
CA GLY A 86 6.15 -3.08 -14.68
C GLY A 86 5.84 -4.26 -13.77
N SER A 87 4.72 -4.93 -14.04
CA SER A 87 4.34 -6.15 -13.33
C SER A 87 3.83 -7.22 -14.29
N LEU A 88 4.10 -8.48 -13.95
CA LEU A 88 3.66 -9.67 -14.64
C LEU A 88 2.73 -10.49 -13.75
N VAL A 89 1.60 -10.96 -14.28
CA VAL A 89 0.82 -12.04 -13.67
C VAL A 89 1.04 -13.28 -14.53
N ILE A 90 1.87 -14.21 -14.06
CA ILE A 90 2.32 -15.36 -14.83
C ILE A 90 1.31 -16.51 -14.77
N ALA A 91 1.18 -17.24 -15.88
CA ALA A 91 0.34 -18.41 -16.05
C ALA A 91 1.19 -19.66 -16.32
N PHE A 92 0.78 -20.80 -15.78
CA PHE A 92 1.45 -22.09 -15.94
C PHE A 92 0.63 -23.12 -16.76
N ASN A 93 -0.62 -22.81 -17.06
CA ASN A 93 -1.55 -23.67 -17.79
C ASN A 93 -2.70 -22.86 -18.38
N ASP A 94 -3.58 -23.53 -19.14
CA ASP A 94 -4.72 -22.89 -19.80
C ASP A 94 -5.75 -22.28 -18.82
N ALA A 95 -5.90 -22.88 -17.63
CA ALA A 95 -6.80 -22.30 -16.61
C ALA A 95 -6.25 -20.99 -16.06
N ASP A 96 -4.94 -20.92 -15.86
CA ASP A 96 -4.27 -19.65 -15.48
C ASP A 96 -4.38 -18.62 -16.62
N MET A 97 -4.27 -19.03 -17.87
CA MET A 97 -4.44 -18.12 -19.03
C MET A 97 -5.83 -17.51 -19.10
N LYS A 98 -6.89 -18.26 -18.78
CA LYS A 98 -8.24 -17.69 -18.65
C LYS A 98 -8.31 -16.61 -17.59
N THR A 99 -7.66 -16.84 -16.45
CA THR A 99 -7.56 -15.81 -15.38
C THR A 99 -6.78 -14.58 -15.86
N VAL A 100 -5.74 -14.76 -16.65
CA VAL A 100 -4.97 -13.66 -17.28
C VAL A 100 -5.89 -12.84 -18.21
N GLU A 101 -6.70 -13.49 -19.03
CA GLU A 101 -7.68 -12.84 -19.92
C GLU A 101 -8.73 -12.04 -19.12
N GLU A 102 -9.30 -12.63 -18.07
CA GLU A 102 -10.24 -11.95 -17.17
C GLU A 102 -9.63 -10.71 -16.52
N LEU A 103 -8.36 -10.80 -16.07
CA LEU A 103 -7.64 -9.66 -15.48
C LEU A 103 -7.34 -8.57 -16.53
N TYR A 104 -7.03 -8.97 -17.76
CA TYR A 104 -6.84 -8.03 -18.87
C TYR A 104 -8.12 -7.26 -19.16
N GLU A 105 -9.26 -7.94 -19.32
CA GLU A 105 -10.56 -7.31 -19.58
C GLU A 105 -10.95 -6.35 -18.43
N ARG A 106 -10.77 -6.81 -17.19
CA ARG A 106 -11.00 -6.00 -15.98
C ARG A 106 -10.13 -4.76 -15.94
N GLY A 107 -8.86 -4.92 -16.23
CA GLY A 107 -7.91 -3.80 -16.29
C GLY A 107 -8.24 -2.80 -17.41
N ALA A 108 -8.66 -3.28 -18.57
CA ALA A 108 -9.12 -2.44 -19.66
C ALA A 108 -10.37 -1.63 -19.27
N GLN A 109 -11.36 -2.26 -18.61
CA GLN A 109 -12.54 -1.58 -18.07
C GLN A 109 -12.19 -0.53 -17.01
N ASN A 110 -11.14 -0.77 -16.20
CA ASN A 110 -10.63 0.18 -15.21
C ASN A 110 -9.83 1.34 -15.83
N GLY A 111 -9.52 1.27 -17.13
CA GLY A 111 -8.73 2.28 -17.82
C GLY A 111 -7.22 2.15 -17.60
N VAL A 112 -6.72 0.97 -17.27
CA VAL A 112 -5.27 0.72 -17.14
C VAL A 112 -4.62 0.77 -18.53
N PRO A 113 -3.66 1.67 -18.78
CA PRO A 113 -3.09 1.82 -20.11
C PRO A 113 -2.07 0.72 -20.45
N ASN A 114 -1.99 0.39 -21.74
CA ASN A 114 -0.95 -0.45 -22.34
C ASN A 114 -0.83 -1.87 -21.75
N LEU A 115 -1.93 -2.43 -21.23
CA LEU A 115 -1.97 -3.84 -20.83
C LEU A 115 -1.72 -4.74 -22.02
N GLN A 116 -0.99 -5.85 -21.82
CA GLN A 116 -0.67 -6.83 -22.85
C GLN A 116 -0.81 -8.23 -22.29
N ILE A 117 -1.37 -9.14 -23.11
CA ILE A 117 -1.25 -10.58 -22.88
C ILE A 117 -0.05 -11.05 -23.67
N LEU A 118 0.93 -11.62 -23.00
CA LEU A 118 2.18 -12.10 -23.57
C LEU A 118 2.16 -13.61 -23.67
N ASP A 119 2.65 -14.14 -24.79
CA ASP A 119 2.97 -15.56 -24.94
C ASP A 119 4.27 -15.95 -24.23
N LYS A 120 4.55 -17.25 -24.16
CA LYS A 120 5.77 -17.79 -23.51
C LYS A 120 7.05 -17.10 -23.99
N LYS A 121 7.20 -16.92 -25.30
CA LYS A 121 8.41 -16.34 -25.90
C LYS A 121 8.58 -14.89 -25.46
N GLN A 122 7.55 -14.09 -25.55
CA GLN A 122 7.53 -12.68 -25.16
C GLN A 122 7.81 -12.50 -23.66
N VAL A 123 7.26 -13.39 -22.81
CA VAL A 123 7.53 -13.36 -21.36
C VAL A 123 9.02 -13.58 -21.09
N HIS A 124 9.66 -14.58 -21.72
CA HIS A 124 11.07 -14.86 -21.51
C HIS A 124 12.00 -13.81 -22.14
N GLU A 125 11.56 -13.08 -23.16
CA GLU A 125 12.30 -11.94 -23.72
C GLU A 125 12.42 -10.79 -22.70
N ILE A 126 11.38 -10.55 -21.90
CA ILE A 126 11.34 -9.44 -20.93
C ILE A 126 11.75 -9.86 -19.52
N GLU A 127 11.65 -11.14 -19.18
CA GLU A 127 12.02 -11.69 -17.86
C GLU A 127 12.67 -13.09 -18.05
N PRO A 128 13.95 -13.15 -18.47
CA PRO A 128 14.61 -14.41 -18.85
C PRO A 128 14.79 -15.41 -17.70
N ALA A 129 14.77 -14.95 -16.45
CA ALA A 129 14.97 -15.79 -15.27
C ALA A 129 13.73 -16.61 -14.87
N LEU A 130 12.60 -16.44 -15.57
CA LEU A 130 11.40 -17.21 -15.28
C LEU A 130 11.56 -18.69 -15.71
N SER A 131 10.87 -19.56 -15.00
CA SER A 131 10.84 -20.99 -15.31
C SER A 131 10.24 -21.25 -16.69
N ASP A 132 10.80 -22.25 -17.42
CA ASP A 132 10.27 -22.74 -18.70
C ASP A 132 8.83 -23.27 -18.62
N ALA A 133 8.31 -23.53 -17.42
CA ALA A 133 6.95 -23.93 -17.18
C ALA A 133 5.93 -22.77 -17.36
N VAL A 134 6.39 -21.51 -17.42
CA VAL A 134 5.51 -20.35 -17.70
C VAL A 134 5.06 -20.40 -19.15
N VAL A 135 3.75 -20.37 -19.38
CA VAL A 135 3.13 -20.45 -20.72
C VAL A 135 2.69 -19.10 -21.26
N GLY A 136 2.51 -18.10 -20.41
CA GLY A 136 2.13 -16.73 -20.78
C GLY A 136 1.98 -15.85 -19.54
N ALA A 137 1.61 -14.58 -19.75
CA ALA A 137 1.39 -13.63 -18.67
C ALA A 137 0.51 -12.45 -19.08
N LEU A 138 -0.12 -11.79 -18.09
CA LEU A 138 -0.57 -10.41 -18.21
C LEU A 138 0.63 -9.49 -17.88
N PHE A 139 0.98 -8.59 -18.78
CA PHE A 139 1.97 -7.54 -18.55
C PHE A 139 1.28 -6.19 -18.36
N ALA A 140 1.57 -5.54 -17.24
CA ALA A 140 1.10 -4.20 -16.90
C ALA A 140 2.32 -3.25 -16.78
N PRO A 141 2.71 -2.54 -17.86
CA PRO A 141 3.94 -1.74 -17.91
C PRO A 141 3.91 -0.52 -16.98
N THR A 142 2.73 -0.06 -16.57
CA THR A 142 2.58 1.07 -15.64
C THR A 142 2.78 0.69 -14.17
N GLY A 143 2.86 -0.59 -13.85
CA GLY A 143 3.25 -1.04 -12.53
C GLY A 143 4.64 -0.52 -12.14
N GLY A 144 4.86 -0.33 -10.85
CA GLY A 144 6.15 0.17 -10.35
C GLY A 144 6.41 -0.20 -8.91
N ILE A 145 7.57 0.18 -8.43
CA ILE A 145 7.97 0.03 -7.04
C ILE A 145 8.50 1.35 -6.47
N VAL A 146 8.23 1.56 -5.19
CA VAL A 146 8.67 2.73 -4.42
C VAL A 146 9.15 2.26 -3.05
N CYS A 147 10.04 3.00 -2.42
CA CYS A 147 10.29 2.80 -0.99
C CYS A 147 9.08 3.35 -0.20
N PRO A 148 8.20 2.49 0.36
CA PRO A 148 6.96 2.96 0.99
C PRO A 148 7.23 3.75 2.28
N TYR A 149 8.29 3.39 2.97
CA TYR A 149 8.80 4.08 4.14
C TYR A 149 9.30 5.48 3.77
N GLY A 150 10.21 5.57 2.79
CA GLY A 150 10.74 6.84 2.29
C GLY A 150 9.66 7.77 1.72
N LEU A 151 8.65 7.22 1.02
CA LEU A 151 7.52 8.00 0.52
C LEU A 151 6.73 8.64 1.67
N THR A 152 6.47 7.88 2.73
CA THR A 152 5.70 8.39 3.88
C THR A 152 6.46 9.49 4.63
N ILE A 153 7.76 9.28 4.89
CA ILE A 153 8.61 10.27 5.57
C ILE A 153 8.70 11.55 4.73
N ALA A 154 8.97 11.44 3.43
CA ALA A 154 9.10 12.59 2.56
C ALA A 154 7.77 13.37 2.43
N ALA A 155 6.64 12.67 2.39
CA ALA A 155 5.33 13.32 2.36
C ALA A 155 5.01 14.06 3.68
N ALA A 156 5.30 13.44 4.83
CA ALA A 156 5.12 14.06 6.14
C ALA A 156 6.05 15.28 6.30
N GLY A 157 7.35 15.14 5.97
CA GLY A 157 8.31 16.24 6.00
C GLY A 157 7.87 17.40 5.11
N ASN A 158 7.45 17.12 3.88
CA ASN A 158 6.95 18.16 2.98
C ASN A 158 5.70 18.86 3.52
N ALA A 159 4.78 18.14 4.17
CA ALA A 159 3.63 18.76 4.84
C ALA A 159 4.08 19.70 5.97
N MET A 160 5.05 19.28 6.79
CA MET A 160 5.61 20.10 7.88
C MET A 160 6.33 21.34 7.35
N ASP A 161 7.15 21.22 6.30
CA ASP A 161 7.83 22.33 5.64
C ASP A 161 6.83 23.36 5.08
N ASN A 162 5.61 22.93 4.77
CA ASN A 162 4.51 23.78 4.30
C ASN A 162 3.50 24.15 5.41
N GLY A 163 3.89 24.00 6.68
CA GLY A 163 3.16 24.54 7.83
C GLY A 163 2.19 23.59 8.51
N ALA A 164 2.20 22.28 8.20
CA ALA A 164 1.49 21.31 9.03
C ALA A 164 2.22 21.11 10.36
N GLU A 165 1.49 20.98 11.44
CA GLU A 165 2.01 20.58 12.74
C GLU A 165 1.86 19.09 12.93
N LEU A 166 2.96 18.39 13.29
CA LEU A 166 2.94 16.97 13.62
C LEU A 166 3.11 16.77 15.12
N LEU A 167 2.14 16.11 15.74
CA LEU A 167 2.20 15.71 17.16
C LEU A 167 2.32 14.18 17.23
N THR A 168 3.52 13.72 17.58
CA THR A 168 3.80 12.29 17.85
C THR A 168 3.49 11.92 19.29
N ASN A 169 3.43 10.63 19.60
CA ASN A 169 2.99 10.11 20.89
C ASN A 169 1.62 10.68 21.31
N PHE A 170 0.75 10.91 20.33
CA PHE A 170 -0.60 11.42 20.54
C PHE A 170 -1.61 10.36 20.08
N GLU A 171 -1.93 9.42 20.95
CA GLU A 171 -2.98 8.45 20.70
C GLU A 171 -4.34 9.07 20.99
N VAL A 172 -5.15 9.26 19.95
CA VAL A 172 -6.53 9.77 20.12
C VAL A 172 -7.36 8.69 20.81
N THR A 173 -7.91 9.00 21.98
CA THR A 173 -8.74 8.10 22.78
C THR A 173 -10.20 8.51 22.81
N SER A 174 -10.51 9.77 22.49
CA SER A 174 -11.88 10.25 22.32
C SER A 174 -11.98 11.42 21.35
N ILE A 175 -13.15 11.57 20.74
CA ILE A 175 -13.50 12.69 19.86
C ILE A 175 -14.85 13.21 20.32
N ALA A 176 -14.89 14.42 20.89
CA ALA A 176 -16.10 15.10 21.26
C ALA A 176 -16.52 16.08 20.15
N LYS A 177 -17.78 16.01 19.73
CA LYS A 177 -18.35 16.94 18.76
C LYS A 177 -19.00 18.10 19.50
N GLY A 178 -18.49 19.31 19.33
CA GLY A 178 -19.13 20.55 19.72
C GLY A 178 -20.00 21.13 18.59
N ASP A 179 -20.50 22.33 18.79
CA ASP A 179 -21.40 23.00 17.82
C ASP A 179 -20.64 23.38 16.53
N GLU A 180 -19.40 23.86 16.64
CA GLU A 180 -18.63 24.36 15.50
C GLU A 180 -17.28 23.62 15.29
N HIS A 181 -16.86 22.77 16.22
CA HIS A 181 -15.57 22.09 16.16
C HIS A 181 -15.59 20.73 16.88
N TYR A 182 -14.56 19.96 16.66
CA TYR A 182 -14.27 18.71 17.36
C TYR A 182 -13.13 18.93 18.35
N THR A 183 -13.22 18.29 19.52
CA THR A 183 -12.11 18.19 20.48
C THR A 183 -11.62 16.74 20.50
N LEU A 184 -10.36 16.54 20.09
CA LEU A 184 -9.69 15.26 20.14
C LEU A 184 -8.82 15.20 21.40
N SER A 185 -8.95 14.13 22.18
CA SER A 185 -8.22 13.97 23.45
C SER A 185 -7.30 12.75 23.39
N ALA A 186 -6.13 12.87 24.02
CA ALA A 186 -5.22 11.76 24.29
C ALA A 186 -5.32 11.32 25.75
N ALA A 187 -4.83 10.10 26.03
CA ALA A 187 -4.86 9.52 27.39
C ALA A 187 -4.03 10.31 28.41
N ASP A 188 -3.02 11.06 27.97
CA ASP A 188 -2.18 11.91 28.82
C ASP A 188 -2.77 13.30 29.14
N GLY A 189 -4.01 13.55 28.70
CA GLY A 189 -4.75 14.78 28.95
C GLY A 189 -4.51 15.88 27.91
N ARG A 190 -3.65 15.70 26.92
CA ARG A 190 -3.52 16.64 25.80
C ARG A 190 -4.79 16.65 24.95
N THR A 191 -5.14 17.84 24.45
CA THR A 191 -6.30 18.03 23.59
C THR A 191 -5.93 18.83 22.33
N VAL A 192 -6.65 18.57 21.26
CA VAL A 192 -6.58 19.32 19.99
C VAL A 192 -7.97 19.67 19.53
N GLU A 193 -8.19 20.95 19.25
CA GLU A 193 -9.45 21.46 18.69
C GLU A 193 -9.32 21.69 17.19
N THR A 194 -10.32 21.25 16.41
CA THR A 194 -10.31 21.31 14.94
C THR A 194 -11.71 21.39 14.35
N ARG A 195 -11.85 22.05 13.22
CA ARG A 195 -13.13 22.14 12.49
C ARG A 195 -13.49 20.85 11.74
N PHE A 196 -12.48 20.19 11.19
CA PHE A 196 -12.66 18.94 10.44
C PHE A 196 -11.66 17.88 10.92
N VAL A 197 -12.09 16.63 10.89
CA VAL A 197 -11.26 15.46 11.22
C VAL A 197 -11.17 14.55 10.00
N VAL A 198 -9.95 14.14 9.66
CA VAL A 198 -9.69 13.12 8.66
C VAL A 198 -9.17 11.87 9.36
N ASN A 199 -9.92 10.78 9.27
CA ASN A 199 -9.53 9.50 9.83
C ASN A 199 -8.60 8.73 8.86
N SER A 200 -7.32 8.69 9.16
CA SER A 200 -6.28 7.93 8.44
C SER A 200 -5.57 6.94 9.35
N ALA A 201 -6.25 6.43 10.38
CA ALA A 201 -5.70 5.59 11.44
C ALA A 201 -5.40 4.13 11.01
N GLY A 202 -5.45 3.80 9.72
CA GLY A 202 -5.09 2.49 9.19
C GLY A 202 -5.89 1.36 9.82
N LEU A 203 -5.23 0.39 10.47
CA LEU A 203 -5.89 -0.75 11.13
C LEU A 203 -6.87 -0.35 12.25
N PHE A 204 -6.73 0.86 12.79
CA PHE A 204 -7.56 1.39 13.87
C PHE A 204 -8.64 2.37 13.40
N SER A 205 -8.83 2.51 12.09
CA SER A 205 -9.79 3.48 11.53
C SER A 205 -11.24 3.20 11.95
N ASP A 206 -11.62 1.95 12.16
CA ASP A 206 -12.93 1.57 12.70
C ASP A 206 -13.10 2.01 14.17
N ALA A 207 -12.07 1.86 14.99
CA ALA A 207 -12.10 2.32 16.38
C ALA A 207 -12.21 3.86 16.46
N VAL A 208 -11.49 4.58 15.59
CA VAL A 208 -11.60 6.04 15.52
C VAL A 208 -12.98 6.48 15.01
N ALA A 209 -13.54 5.81 14.02
CA ALA A 209 -14.90 6.08 13.54
C ALA A 209 -15.95 5.86 14.62
N ALA A 210 -15.80 4.80 15.42
CA ALA A 210 -16.71 4.51 16.54
C ALA A 210 -16.73 5.62 17.61
N MET A 211 -15.63 6.38 17.77
CA MET A 211 -15.59 7.52 18.72
C MET A 211 -16.58 8.63 18.36
N VAL A 212 -17.04 8.70 17.11
CA VAL A 212 -18.06 9.65 16.64
C VAL A 212 -19.40 8.95 16.30
N GLY A 213 -19.57 7.71 16.75
CA GLY A 213 -20.81 6.93 16.59
C GLY A 213 -20.94 6.21 15.24
N ASP A 214 -19.91 6.24 14.37
CA ASP A 214 -19.92 5.47 13.12
C ASP A 214 -19.36 4.06 13.36
N THR A 215 -20.24 3.06 13.34
CA THR A 215 -19.92 1.64 13.46
C THR A 215 -20.27 0.86 12.19
N SER A 216 -20.39 1.55 11.05
CA SER A 216 -20.84 0.96 9.78
C SER A 216 -19.83 -0.01 9.15
N PHE A 217 -18.56 0.00 9.58
CA PHE A 217 -17.53 -0.88 9.09
C PHE A 217 -16.62 -1.41 10.19
N HIS A 218 -15.96 -2.52 9.91
CA HIS A 218 -14.96 -3.12 10.79
C HIS A 218 -13.72 -3.53 9.99
N VAL A 219 -12.52 -3.28 10.55
CA VAL A 219 -11.25 -3.66 9.95
C VAL A 219 -10.77 -4.98 10.53
N HIS A 220 -10.77 -6.02 9.68
CA HIS A 220 -10.21 -7.34 10.01
C HIS A 220 -8.72 -7.35 9.69
N PRO A 221 -7.84 -7.49 10.71
CA PRO A 221 -6.40 -7.48 10.49
C PRO A 221 -5.94 -8.80 9.85
N ARG A 222 -5.01 -8.66 8.89
CA ARG A 222 -4.37 -9.79 8.23
C ARG A 222 -2.87 -9.57 8.20
N SER A 223 -2.12 -10.52 8.76
CA SER A 223 -0.66 -10.51 8.74
C SER A 223 -0.14 -11.01 7.41
N GLY A 224 0.85 -10.31 6.86
CA GLY A 224 1.60 -10.68 5.67
C GLY A 224 3.09 -10.62 5.96
N GLU A 225 3.74 -11.75 6.04
CA GLU A 225 5.17 -11.84 6.30
C GLU A 225 5.94 -11.94 4.98
N TYR A 226 7.08 -11.27 4.92
CA TYR A 226 7.96 -11.22 3.75
C TYR A 226 9.34 -11.73 4.10
N MET A 227 10.01 -12.29 3.10
CA MET A 227 11.44 -12.54 3.13
C MET A 227 12.12 -11.51 2.24
N ILE A 228 13.11 -10.79 2.78
CA ILE A 228 13.94 -9.86 2.04
C ILE A 228 15.30 -10.51 1.85
N LEU A 229 15.67 -10.77 0.60
CA LEU A 229 16.98 -11.31 0.24
C LEU A 229 18.00 -10.19 0.08
N ASP A 230 19.26 -10.54 0.19
CA ASP A 230 20.39 -9.64 0.00
C ASP A 230 20.40 -9.00 -1.40
N LYS A 231 21.08 -7.87 -1.54
CA LYS A 231 21.25 -7.15 -2.81
C LYS A 231 21.93 -7.99 -3.89
N ALA A 232 22.73 -8.98 -3.51
CA ALA A 232 23.30 -9.94 -4.45
C ALA A 232 22.23 -10.72 -5.23
N SER A 233 21.03 -10.89 -4.65
CA SER A 233 19.87 -11.51 -5.30
C SER A 233 18.97 -10.49 -6.03
N GLY A 234 19.20 -9.20 -5.89
CA GLY A 234 18.34 -8.14 -6.40
C GLY A 234 18.20 -8.07 -7.91
N GLY A 235 19.18 -8.62 -8.64
CA GLY A 235 19.17 -8.71 -10.10
C GLY A 235 18.54 -9.97 -10.68
N LEU A 236 17.96 -10.85 -9.85
CA LEU A 236 17.33 -12.09 -10.32
C LEU A 236 16.02 -11.85 -11.09
N CYS A 237 15.33 -10.76 -10.84
CA CYS A 237 14.21 -10.32 -11.67
C CYS A 237 14.16 -8.80 -11.77
N ASP A 238 13.66 -8.30 -12.90
CA ASP A 238 13.51 -6.87 -13.12
C ASP A 238 12.10 -6.39 -12.81
N ARG A 239 11.13 -7.23 -13.00
CA ARG A 239 9.70 -6.92 -12.86
C ARG A 239 9.13 -7.46 -11.56
N THR A 240 8.00 -6.89 -11.15
CA THR A 240 7.20 -7.47 -10.07
C THR A 240 6.39 -8.63 -10.63
N ILE A 241 6.61 -9.83 -10.12
CA ILE A 241 6.02 -11.07 -10.62
C ILE A 241 4.96 -11.55 -9.64
N PHE A 242 3.74 -11.72 -10.13
CA PHE A 242 2.62 -12.33 -9.42
C PHE A 242 2.29 -13.68 -10.05
N ARG A 243 1.80 -14.61 -9.26
CA ARG A 243 1.05 -15.75 -9.76
C ARG A 243 -0.40 -15.37 -10.02
N THR A 244 -1.06 -16.10 -10.91
CA THR A 244 -2.52 -16.02 -11.03
C THR A 244 -3.19 -16.25 -9.67
N PRO A 245 -4.22 -15.47 -9.30
CA PRO A 245 -4.96 -15.67 -8.08
C PRO A 245 -5.57 -17.08 -8.03
N THR A 246 -5.48 -17.70 -6.85
CA THR A 246 -6.13 -18.99 -6.57
C THR A 246 -7.26 -18.80 -5.57
N ALA A 247 -8.05 -19.85 -5.30
CA ALA A 247 -9.05 -19.83 -4.24
C ALA A 247 -8.48 -19.49 -2.85
N MET A 248 -7.15 -19.70 -2.65
CA MET A 248 -6.44 -19.35 -1.43
C MET A 248 -5.88 -17.91 -1.41
N GLY A 249 -6.11 -17.11 -2.46
CA GLY A 249 -5.68 -15.71 -2.56
C GLY A 249 -4.67 -15.44 -3.67
N LYS A 250 -3.98 -14.28 -3.60
CA LYS A 250 -3.10 -13.78 -4.67
C LYS A 250 -1.78 -14.55 -4.86
N GLY A 251 -1.48 -15.52 -4.01
CA GLY A 251 -0.21 -16.24 -4.05
C GLY A 251 1.00 -15.41 -3.61
N ILE A 252 2.17 -16.05 -3.61
CA ILE A 252 3.46 -15.42 -3.31
C ILE A 252 3.88 -14.59 -4.52
N LEU A 253 4.32 -13.37 -4.29
CA LEU A 253 4.96 -12.54 -5.30
C LEU A 253 6.48 -12.55 -5.15
N VAL A 254 7.16 -12.24 -6.24
CA VAL A 254 8.60 -11.96 -6.29
C VAL A 254 8.76 -10.56 -6.85
N SER A 255 9.43 -9.67 -6.12
CA SER A 255 9.58 -8.28 -6.54
C SER A 255 10.95 -7.73 -6.17
N PRO A 256 11.63 -7.04 -7.08
CA PRO A 256 12.74 -6.20 -6.66
C PRO A 256 12.23 -5.09 -5.73
N THR A 257 13.10 -4.58 -4.88
CA THR A 257 12.80 -3.39 -4.06
C THR A 257 13.41 -2.13 -4.69
N ALA A 258 12.95 -0.96 -4.25
CA ALA A 258 13.51 0.31 -4.69
C ALA A 258 15.00 0.46 -4.32
N ASP A 259 15.47 -0.27 -3.31
CA ASP A 259 16.84 -0.22 -2.80
C ASP A 259 17.74 -1.37 -3.31
N GLY A 260 17.20 -2.22 -4.20
CA GLY A 260 17.97 -3.25 -4.90
C GLY A 260 18.04 -4.61 -4.21
N ASN A 261 17.18 -4.86 -3.21
CA ASN A 261 16.96 -6.18 -2.64
C ASN A 261 15.91 -6.95 -3.46
N LEU A 262 15.76 -8.24 -3.19
CA LEU A 262 14.64 -9.04 -3.69
C LEU A 262 13.69 -9.38 -2.56
N LEU A 263 12.40 -9.19 -2.78
CA LEU A 263 11.33 -9.45 -1.83
C LEU A 263 10.52 -10.66 -2.27
N LEU A 264 10.31 -11.61 -1.35
CA LEU A 264 9.45 -12.79 -1.54
C LEU A 264 8.32 -12.75 -0.52
N GLY A 265 7.09 -13.01 -0.94
CA GLY A 265 5.92 -13.01 -0.05
C GLY A 265 4.74 -12.27 -0.68
N PRO A 266 3.77 -11.84 0.13
CA PRO A 266 3.62 -12.16 1.55
C PRO A 266 2.99 -13.53 1.80
N THR A 267 3.08 -13.98 3.06
CA THR A 267 2.08 -14.92 3.59
C THR A 267 0.74 -14.19 3.78
N SER A 268 -0.32 -14.92 4.06
CA SER A 268 -1.64 -14.33 4.34
C SER A 268 -2.30 -15.09 5.48
N THR A 269 -2.30 -14.50 6.67
CA THR A 269 -2.84 -15.12 7.88
C THR A 269 -3.76 -14.13 8.58
N ASP A 270 -5.01 -14.53 8.80
CA ASP A 270 -5.94 -13.72 9.59
C ASP A 270 -5.48 -13.74 11.06
N VAL A 271 -5.46 -12.57 11.66
CA VAL A 271 -5.11 -12.35 13.07
C VAL A 271 -6.23 -11.61 13.76
N THR A 272 -6.32 -11.76 15.07
CA THR A 272 -7.36 -11.07 15.88
C THR A 272 -6.83 -9.81 16.54
N ASP A 273 -5.55 -9.80 16.88
CA ASP A 273 -4.89 -8.67 17.53
C ASP A 273 -4.29 -7.73 16.49
N LYS A 274 -4.82 -6.50 16.40
CA LYS A 274 -4.32 -5.43 15.51
C LYS A 274 -2.93 -4.92 15.92
N THR A 275 -2.47 -5.24 17.11
CA THR A 275 -1.16 -4.81 17.63
C THR A 275 -0.07 -5.84 17.41
N ASP A 276 -0.42 -7.07 17.04
CA ASP A 276 0.55 -8.14 16.78
C ASP A 276 1.41 -7.81 15.55
N LYS A 277 2.70 -7.61 15.81
CA LYS A 277 3.75 -7.34 14.81
C LYS A 277 4.82 -8.44 14.81
N ALA A 278 4.58 -9.57 15.50
CA ALA A 278 5.53 -10.65 15.62
C ALA A 278 5.74 -11.37 14.27
N THR A 279 6.97 -11.80 14.03
CA THR A 279 7.31 -12.67 12.91
C THR A 279 7.14 -14.12 13.31
N SER A 280 6.40 -14.90 12.51
CA SER A 280 6.13 -16.29 12.78
C SER A 280 7.37 -17.17 12.53
N PRO A 281 7.74 -18.09 13.44
CA PRO A 281 8.85 -19.02 13.22
C PRO A 281 8.56 -20.05 12.11
N ILE A 282 7.33 -20.11 11.62
CA ILE A 282 6.87 -21.06 10.57
C ILE A 282 7.08 -20.49 9.17
N TYR A 283 7.33 -19.18 9.05
CA TYR A 283 7.44 -18.50 7.76
C TYR A 283 8.43 -19.13 6.77
N PRO A 284 9.68 -19.45 7.13
CA PRO A 284 10.61 -20.08 6.20
C PRO A 284 10.14 -21.44 5.66
N LYS A 285 9.42 -22.22 6.48
CA LYS A 285 8.90 -23.53 6.08
C LYS A 285 7.76 -23.43 5.05
N ARG A 286 6.95 -22.37 5.11
CA ARG A 286 5.85 -22.15 4.17
C ARG A 286 6.31 -21.69 2.79
N LEU A 287 7.42 -20.94 2.71
CA LEU A 287 8.02 -20.54 1.43
C LEU A 287 8.73 -21.70 0.73
N ASN A 288 9.28 -22.65 1.51
CA ASN A 288 9.97 -23.81 0.96
C ASN A 288 9.01 -24.97 0.60
N ALA A 289 7.72 -24.85 0.93
CA ALA A 289 6.73 -25.80 0.46
C ALA A 289 6.48 -25.55 -1.02
N THR A 290 7.19 -26.27 -1.89
CA THR A 290 6.79 -26.45 -3.28
C THR A 290 5.35 -26.94 -3.29
N PRO A 291 4.41 -26.25 -3.96
CA PRO A 291 3.11 -26.86 -4.20
C PRO A 291 3.31 -28.14 -5.01
N PRO A 292 2.51 -29.17 -4.76
CA PRO A 292 2.52 -30.42 -5.51
C PRO A 292 2.24 -30.18 -6.98
#